data_ac63fed232a3e25932d9367b6d9c2385
#
_entry.id   ac63fed232a3e25932d9367b6d9c2385
#
_cell.length_a   1.000
_cell.length_b   1.000
_cell.length_c   1.000
_cell.angle_alpha   90.00
_cell.angle_beta   90.00
_cell.angle_gamma   90.00
#
_symmetry.space_group_name_H-M   'P 1'
#
loop_
_entity.id
_entity.type
_entity.pdbx_description
1 polymer ?
#
loop_
_entity_poly.entity_id
_entity_poly.type
_entity_poly.pdbx_seq_one_letter_code
_entity_poly.pdbx_strand_id
1 'polypeptide(L)'
;MARAKAIPAAGQEVKTTPDVAPEEKPVPNAGMETKELPKVGNPENPVIIGGKLIEIKATKLKYQRNRTAVFYHILELYPLSDILAMGPKSFGDGLDGAKKLYDWLVAVTDDEDLIREHYDDIDSDTIYRMLEIFRRVNKISEMEEKLKNARTPGEA
;
A
#
# COMPACT_ATOMS: atom_id res chain seq x y z
N MET A 1 -77.63 41.78 17.62
CA MET A 1 -76.57 42.39 18.45
C MET A 1 -75.33 41.53 18.36
N ALA A 2 -74.40 41.89 17.50
CA ALA A 2 -73.11 41.21 17.37
C ALA A 2 -72.07 42.27 17.45
N ARG A 3 -71.28 42.28 18.53
CA ARG A 3 -70.10 43.09 18.69
C ARG A 3 -68.91 42.36 18.05
N ALA A 4 -68.50 42.85 16.91
CA ALA A 4 -67.22 42.54 16.37
C ALA A 4 -66.15 43.20 17.22
N LYS A 5 -65.35 42.44 17.97
CA LYS A 5 -64.16 42.93 18.60
C LYS A 5 -63.08 43.00 17.54
N ALA A 6 -62.72 44.21 17.15
CA ALA A 6 -61.51 44.41 16.40
C ALA A 6 -60.33 44.08 17.30
N ILE A 7 -59.52 43.11 16.88
CA ILE A 7 -58.24 42.82 17.48
C ILE A 7 -57.26 43.87 16.94
N PRO A 8 -56.66 44.68 17.78
CA PRO A 8 -55.61 45.54 17.30
C PRO A 8 -54.46 44.66 16.82
N ALA A 9 -54.11 44.79 15.58
CA ALA A 9 -52.86 44.24 15.08
C ALA A 9 -51.77 44.93 15.85
N ALA A 10 -51.17 44.27 16.80
CA ALA A 10 -49.95 44.69 17.42
C ALA A 10 -48.86 44.65 16.35
N GLY A 11 -48.51 45.80 15.84
CA GLY A 11 -47.31 45.93 15.04
C GLY A 11 -46.10 45.51 15.87
N GLN A 12 -45.73 44.28 15.74
CA GLN A 12 -44.41 43.88 16.18
C GLN A 12 -43.45 44.49 15.17
N GLU A 13 -42.87 45.60 15.53
CA GLU A 13 -41.61 45.98 14.93
C GLU A 13 -40.62 44.88 15.22
N VAL A 14 -40.47 44.02 14.25
CA VAL A 14 -39.30 43.16 14.20
C VAL A 14 -38.12 44.11 14.03
N LYS A 15 -37.51 44.48 15.11
CA LYS A 15 -36.14 45.00 15.05
C LYS A 15 -35.31 43.92 14.47
N THR A 16 -35.11 43.96 13.17
CA THR A 16 -34.01 43.29 12.57
C THR A 16 -32.75 43.92 13.14
N THR A 17 -32.26 43.35 14.20
CA THR A 17 -30.88 43.59 14.56
C THR A 17 -30.08 43.23 13.31
N PRO A 18 -29.21 44.12 12.83
CA PRO A 18 -28.31 43.75 11.77
C PRO A 18 -27.59 42.52 12.30
N ASP A 19 -27.81 41.44 11.63
CA ASP A 19 -27.05 40.23 11.84
C ASP A 19 -25.60 40.62 11.53
N VAL A 20 -24.90 40.95 12.57
CA VAL A 20 -23.45 41.00 12.50
C VAL A 20 -23.09 39.57 12.30
N ALA A 21 -22.89 39.22 11.04
CA ALA A 21 -22.27 37.95 10.71
C ALA A 21 -21.12 37.79 11.71
N PRO A 22 -21.09 36.69 12.49
CA PRO A 22 -19.96 36.48 13.34
C PRO A 22 -18.76 36.51 12.40
N GLU A 23 -17.87 37.46 12.63
CA GLU A 23 -16.53 37.35 12.05
C GLU A 23 -16.10 35.92 12.34
N GLU A 24 -16.12 35.08 11.32
CA GLU A 24 -15.39 33.84 11.37
C GLU A 24 -13.95 34.27 11.66
N LYS A 25 -13.67 34.35 12.95
CA LYS A 25 -12.28 34.27 13.36
C LYS A 25 -11.77 33.02 12.67
N PRO A 26 -10.75 33.12 11.83
CA PRO A 26 -10.17 31.91 11.26
C PRO A 26 -9.89 31.03 12.46
N VAL A 27 -10.64 29.95 12.57
CA VAL A 27 -10.37 28.94 13.56
C VAL A 27 -8.92 28.60 13.31
N PRO A 28 -8.01 28.91 14.23
CA PRO A 28 -6.65 28.47 14.03
C PRO A 28 -6.76 26.97 13.85
N ASN A 29 -6.31 26.47 12.73
CA ASN A 29 -6.15 25.06 12.45
C ASN A 29 -5.12 24.44 13.42
N ALA A 30 -5.20 24.81 14.66
CA ALA A 30 -4.40 24.33 15.77
C ALA A 30 -4.81 22.94 16.25
N GLY A 31 -5.75 22.29 15.55
CA GLY A 31 -6.22 20.97 15.88
C GLY A 31 -5.97 19.93 14.81
N MET A 32 -5.59 20.29 13.60
CA MET A 32 -4.89 19.39 12.73
C MET A 32 -3.41 19.51 13.05
N GLU A 33 -2.99 18.85 14.10
CA GLU A 33 -1.72 18.17 13.97
C GLU A 33 -1.86 17.32 12.71
N THR A 34 -1.49 17.86 11.57
CA THR A 34 -0.84 17.04 10.58
C THR A 34 0.25 16.38 11.41
N LYS A 35 -0.03 15.15 11.92
CA LYS A 35 1.04 14.23 12.18
C LYS A 35 1.84 14.31 10.91
N GLU A 36 2.92 15.08 10.95
CA GLU A 36 3.93 15.02 9.93
C GLU A 36 4.16 13.53 9.83
N LEU A 37 3.62 12.92 8.77
CA LEU A 37 4.07 11.60 8.35
C LEU A 37 5.56 11.72 8.51
N PRO A 38 6.21 10.86 9.31
CA PRO A 38 7.63 10.98 9.52
C PRO A 38 8.18 11.27 8.15
N LYS A 39 9.01 12.32 8.01
CA LYS A 39 9.72 12.61 6.77
C LYS A 39 10.59 11.39 6.52
N VAL A 40 9.95 10.33 6.10
CA VAL A 40 10.56 9.17 5.47
C VAL A 40 11.12 9.82 4.22
N GLY A 41 12.39 10.04 4.23
CA GLY A 41 13.08 10.64 3.10
C GLY A 41 12.60 9.90 1.89
N ASN A 42 12.10 10.60 0.90
CA ASN A 42 11.36 10.11 -0.26
C ASN A 42 11.75 8.65 -0.56
N PRO A 43 10.93 7.65 -0.18
CA PRO A 43 11.40 6.27 -0.20
C PRO A 43 11.80 5.95 -1.63
N GLU A 44 13.01 5.46 -1.82
CA GLU A 44 13.55 5.20 -3.16
C GLU A 44 12.69 4.17 -3.91
N ASN A 45 11.95 3.35 -3.17
CA ASN A 45 11.19 2.22 -3.68
C ASN A 45 9.80 2.11 -3.03
N PRO A 46 8.92 3.11 -3.18
CA PRO A 46 7.64 3.12 -2.51
C PRO A 46 6.62 2.23 -3.24
N VAL A 47 5.88 1.46 -2.44
CA VAL A 47 4.67 0.74 -2.85
C VAL A 47 3.56 1.07 -1.88
N ILE A 48 2.33 1.20 -2.34
CA ILE A 48 1.17 1.47 -1.48
C ILE A 48 0.37 0.18 -1.32
N ILE A 49 0.18 -0.26 -0.08
CA ILE A 49 -0.65 -1.41 0.28
C ILE A 49 -1.61 -0.97 1.38
N GLY A 50 -2.91 -1.15 1.18
CA GLY A 50 -3.92 -0.73 2.16
C GLY A 50 -3.85 0.76 2.52
N GLY A 51 -3.49 1.62 1.55
CA GLY A 51 -3.30 3.06 1.78
C GLY A 51 -2.02 3.43 2.54
N LYS A 52 -1.19 2.46 2.90
CA LYS A 52 0.07 2.63 3.63
C LYS A 52 1.25 2.63 2.66
N LEU A 53 2.13 3.60 2.79
CA LEU A 53 3.36 3.67 2.00
C LEU A 53 4.40 2.71 2.60
N ILE A 54 4.84 1.75 1.80
CA ILE A 54 5.81 0.70 2.18
C ILE A 54 7.08 0.88 1.38
N GLU A 55 8.22 0.86 2.04
CA GLU A 55 9.52 0.83 1.38
C GLU A 55 10.01 -0.60 1.25
N ILE A 56 10.24 -1.04 0.02
CA ILE A 56 10.79 -2.37 -0.26
C ILE A 56 12.31 -2.33 -0.05
N LYS A 57 12.79 -3.20 0.84
CA LYS A 57 14.22 -3.34 1.18
C LYS A 57 14.76 -4.69 0.74
N ALA A 58 16.09 -4.82 0.77
CA ALA A 58 16.73 -6.11 0.51
C ALA A 58 16.24 -7.19 1.47
N THR A 59 15.96 -8.37 0.93
CA THR A 59 15.34 -9.47 1.67
C THR A 59 16.26 -10.02 2.75
N LYS A 60 15.72 -10.17 3.95
CA LYS A 60 16.45 -10.73 5.08
C LYS A 60 16.76 -12.22 4.90
N LEU A 61 17.89 -12.68 5.44
CA LEU A 61 18.33 -14.08 5.35
C LEU A 61 17.31 -15.11 5.88
N LYS A 62 16.47 -14.72 6.86
CA LYS A 62 15.42 -15.60 7.38
C LYS A 62 14.44 -16.07 6.29
N TYR A 63 14.14 -15.21 5.32
CA TYR A 63 13.25 -15.54 4.19
C TYR A 63 13.96 -16.32 3.10
N GLN A 64 15.26 -16.10 2.91
CA GLN A 64 16.06 -16.83 1.93
C GLN A 64 16.19 -18.33 2.27
N ARG A 65 16.25 -18.66 3.57
CA ARG A 65 16.29 -20.06 4.04
C ARG A 65 15.08 -20.86 3.57
N ASN A 66 13.91 -20.24 3.54
CA ASN A 66 12.65 -20.88 3.14
C ASN A 66 12.39 -20.81 1.63
N ARG A 67 13.40 -20.43 0.84
CA ARG A 67 13.30 -20.19 -0.60
C ARG A 67 12.22 -19.17 -0.99
N THR A 68 11.68 -18.44 -0.05
CA THR A 68 10.64 -17.45 -0.31
C THR A 68 11.15 -16.34 -1.23
N ALA A 69 12.38 -15.91 -1.02
CA ALA A 69 13.01 -14.89 -1.86
C ALA A 69 13.33 -15.38 -3.29
N VAL A 70 13.37 -16.69 -3.51
CA VAL A 70 13.64 -17.28 -4.84
C VAL A 70 12.37 -17.37 -5.68
N PHE A 71 11.22 -17.24 -5.06
CA PHE A 71 9.91 -17.32 -5.73
C PHE A 71 9.73 -16.26 -6.83
N TYR A 72 10.47 -15.18 -6.79
CA TYR A 72 10.42 -14.14 -7.82
C TYR A 72 10.66 -14.67 -9.24
N HIS A 73 11.48 -15.70 -9.42
CA HIS A 73 11.69 -16.32 -10.73
C HIS A 73 10.41 -16.91 -11.29
N ILE A 74 9.56 -17.43 -10.43
CA ILE A 74 8.26 -17.97 -10.85
C ILE A 74 7.33 -16.84 -11.27
N LEU A 75 7.34 -15.72 -10.52
CA LEU A 75 6.58 -14.52 -10.86
C LEU A 75 7.01 -13.88 -12.19
N GLU A 76 8.25 -14.08 -12.60
CA GLU A 76 8.75 -13.61 -13.90
C GLU A 76 8.36 -14.49 -15.07
N LEU A 77 8.22 -15.79 -14.83
CA LEU A 77 8.04 -16.78 -15.90
C LEU A 77 6.57 -17.10 -16.16
N TYR A 78 5.69 -16.92 -15.17
CA TYR A 78 4.30 -17.33 -15.25
C TYR A 78 3.35 -16.17 -14.97
N PRO A 79 2.21 -16.06 -15.68
CA PRO A 79 1.14 -15.16 -15.31
C PRO A 79 0.68 -15.41 -13.87
N LEU A 80 0.25 -14.36 -13.20
CA LEU A 80 -0.19 -14.46 -11.81
C LEU A 80 -1.37 -15.42 -11.62
N SER A 81 -2.29 -15.46 -12.60
CA SER A 81 -3.40 -16.42 -12.62
C SER A 81 -2.95 -17.88 -12.58
N ASP A 82 -1.87 -18.19 -13.31
CA ASP A 82 -1.32 -19.55 -13.35
C ASP A 82 -0.63 -19.90 -12.04
N ILE A 83 0.06 -18.93 -11.43
CA ILE A 83 0.68 -19.10 -10.11
C ILE A 83 -0.38 -19.40 -9.06
N LEU A 84 -1.48 -18.66 -9.05
CA LEU A 84 -2.58 -18.89 -8.12
C LEU A 84 -3.29 -20.24 -8.33
N ALA A 85 -3.26 -20.76 -9.57
CA ALA A 85 -3.80 -22.07 -9.91
C ALA A 85 -2.84 -23.24 -9.60
N MET A 86 -1.57 -22.96 -9.27
CA MET A 86 -0.59 -24.00 -8.94
C MET A 86 -0.95 -24.69 -7.62
N GLY A 87 -1.17 -25.99 -7.70
CA GLY A 87 -1.58 -26.81 -6.56
C GLY A 87 -0.43 -27.14 -5.58
N PRO A 88 -0.75 -27.85 -4.48
CA PRO A 88 0.15 -28.07 -3.35
C PRO A 88 1.48 -28.75 -3.66
N LYS A 89 1.58 -29.50 -4.75
CA LYS A 89 2.80 -30.26 -5.12
C LYS A 89 3.75 -29.47 -6.02
N SER A 90 3.34 -28.29 -6.51
CA SER A 90 4.09 -27.57 -7.54
C SER A 90 5.44 -27.02 -7.05
N PHE A 91 5.58 -26.81 -5.76
CA PHE A 91 6.80 -26.26 -5.15
C PHE A 91 7.60 -27.27 -4.34
N GLY A 92 7.20 -28.54 -4.33
CA GLY A 92 7.93 -29.62 -3.66
C GLY A 92 7.87 -29.64 -2.13
N ASP A 93 7.21 -28.68 -1.51
CA ASP A 93 7.05 -28.54 -0.06
C ASP A 93 5.59 -28.66 0.43
N GLY A 94 4.68 -29.07 -0.46
CA GLY A 94 3.27 -29.22 -0.15
C GLY A 94 2.48 -27.91 -0.10
N LEU A 95 3.09 -26.80 -0.53
CA LEU A 95 2.43 -25.50 -0.57
C LEU A 95 1.88 -25.21 -1.96
N ASP A 96 0.76 -24.49 -2.01
CA ASP A 96 0.16 -24.02 -3.26
C ASP A 96 0.71 -22.66 -3.70
N GLY A 97 0.33 -22.20 -4.90
CA GLY A 97 0.79 -20.95 -5.46
C GLY A 97 0.35 -19.73 -4.66
N ALA A 98 -0.88 -19.75 -4.13
CA ALA A 98 -1.40 -18.65 -3.31
C ALA A 98 -0.62 -18.52 -2.01
N LYS A 99 -0.31 -19.65 -1.36
CA LYS A 99 0.51 -19.63 -0.14
C LYS A 99 1.93 -19.14 -0.42
N LYS A 100 2.54 -19.54 -1.52
CA LYS A 100 3.87 -19.08 -1.92
C LYS A 100 3.89 -17.58 -2.25
N LEU A 101 2.86 -17.09 -2.91
CA LEU A 101 2.72 -15.66 -3.17
C LEU A 101 2.60 -14.87 -1.87
N TYR A 102 1.75 -15.32 -0.94
CA TYR A 102 1.62 -14.71 0.38
C TYR A 102 2.96 -14.65 1.10
N ASP A 103 3.68 -15.77 1.20
CA ASP A 103 4.98 -15.86 1.86
C ASP A 103 6.02 -14.94 1.20
N TRP A 104 5.97 -14.79 -0.11
CA TRP A 104 6.84 -13.87 -0.83
C TRP A 104 6.52 -12.40 -0.52
N LEU A 105 5.23 -12.04 -0.51
CA LEU A 105 4.80 -10.69 -0.14
C LEU A 105 5.26 -10.31 1.27
N VAL A 106 5.11 -11.22 2.22
CA VAL A 106 5.62 -11.04 3.60
C VAL A 106 7.14 -10.87 3.60
N ALA A 107 7.86 -11.65 2.80
CA ALA A 107 9.33 -11.56 2.72
C ALA A 107 9.81 -10.23 2.14
N VAL A 108 9.07 -9.67 1.17
CA VAL A 108 9.41 -8.43 0.48
C VAL A 108 9.08 -7.20 1.31
N THR A 109 7.96 -7.23 2.02
CA THR A 109 7.52 -6.12 2.87
C THR A 109 8.11 -6.16 4.29
N ASP A 110 8.49 -7.35 4.76
CA ASP A 110 8.86 -7.66 6.15
C ASP A 110 7.76 -7.27 7.15
N ASP A 111 6.50 -7.28 6.71
CA ASP A 111 5.31 -6.92 7.50
C ASP A 111 4.19 -7.94 7.25
N GLU A 112 4.14 -8.99 8.08
CA GLU A 112 3.15 -10.05 7.93
C GLU A 112 1.73 -9.57 8.28
N ASP A 113 1.60 -8.68 9.26
CA ASP A 113 0.30 -8.17 9.69
C ASP A 113 -0.34 -7.34 8.58
N LEU A 114 0.43 -6.50 7.93
CA LEU A 114 -0.02 -5.73 6.78
C LEU A 114 -0.49 -6.63 5.63
N ILE A 115 0.29 -7.65 5.29
CA ILE A 115 -0.08 -8.57 4.20
C ILE A 115 -1.31 -9.37 4.58
N ARG A 116 -1.43 -9.84 5.81
CA ARG A 116 -2.61 -10.58 6.26
C ARG A 116 -3.90 -9.75 6.19
N GLU A 117 -3.80 -8.47 6.52
CA GLU A 117 -4.94 -7.54 6.50
C GLU A 117 -5.39 -7.16 5.08
N HIS A 118 -4.44 -7.01 4.16
CA HIS A 118 -4.69 -6.43 2.84
C HIS A 118 -4.39 -7.37 1.68
N TYR A 119 -4.18 -8.66 1.91
CA TYR A 119 -3.79 -9.61 0.87
C TYR A 119 -4.74 -9.61 -0.34
N ASP A 120 -6.05 -9.60 -0.06
CA ASP A 120 -7.09 -9.66 -1.09
C ASP A 120 -7.26 -8.33 -1.84
N ASP A 121 -6.73 -7.23 -1.30
CA ASP A 121 -6.80 -5.90 -1.90
C ASP A 121 -5.57 -5.59 -2.79
N ILE A 122 -4.55 -6.44 -2.80
CA ILE A 122 -3.34 -6.24 -3.58
C ILE A 122 -3.60 -6.63 -5.04
N ASP A 123 -3.53 -5.64 -5.93
CA ASP A 123 -3.70 -5.85 -7.36
C ASP A 123 -2.45 -6.40 -8.05
N SER A 124 -2.63 -6.90 -9.26
CA SER A 124 -1.54 -7.48 -10.06
C SER A 124 -0.45 -6.45 -10.38
N ASP A 125 -0.83 -5.21 -10.65
CA ASP A 125 0.12 -4.15 -10.99
C ASP A 125 1.03 -3.83 -9.81
N THR A 126 0.47 -3.81 -8.61
CA THR A 126 1.24 -3.68 -7.36
C THR A 126 2.24 -4.82 -7.20
N ILE A 127 1.82 -6.07 -7.45
CA ILE A 127 2.70 -7.25 -7.38
C ILE A 127 3.85 -7.14 -8.38
N TYR A 128 3.58 -6.79 -9.64
CA TYR A 128 4.62 -6.64 -10.66
C TYR A 128 5.57 -5.48 -10.34
N ARG A 129 5.05 -4.38 -9.81
CA ARG A 129 5.88 -3.27 -9.34
C ARG A 129 6.78 -3.70 -8.18
N MET A 130 6.25 -4.45 -7.22
CA MET A 130 7.03 -5.02 -6.12
C MET A 130 8.13 -5.94 -6.63
N LEU A 131 7.85 -6.75 -7.65
CA LEU A 131 8.82 -7.65 -8.28
C LEU A 131 9.97 -6.86 -8.92
N GLU A 132 9.68 -5.82 -9.66
CA GLU A 132 10.69 -4.94 -10.27
C GLU A 132 11.60 -4.30 -9.22
N ILE A 133 11.00 -3.75 -8.16
CA ILE A 133 11.75 -3.15 -7.06
C ILE A 133 12.59 -4.21 -6.34
N PHE A 134 12.00 -5.38 -6.06
CA PHE A 134 12.67 -6.50 -5.42
C PHE A 134 13.93 -6.93 -6.16
N ARG A 135 13.88 -7.05 -7.48
CA ARG A 135 15.05 -7.37 -8.31
C ARG A 135 16.15 -6.32 -8.15
N ARG A 136 15.78 -5.06 -8.18
CA ARG A 136 16.72 -3.94 -8.08
C ARG A 136 17.39 -3.88 -6.71
N VAL A 137 16.62 -3.92 -5.62
CA VAL A 137 17.16 -3.80 -4.25
C VAL A 137 18.00 -5.00 -3.82
N ASN A 138 17.72 -6.18 -4.38
CA ASN A 138 18.50 -7.40 -4.15
C ASN A 138 19.63 -7.58 -5.16
N LYS A 139 19.85 -6.65 -6.08
CA LYS A 139 20.90 -6.65 -7.10
C LYS A 139 20.95 -7.93 -7.94
N ILE A 140 19.78 -8.48 -8.23
CA ILE A 140 19.67 -9.80 -8.88
C ILE A 140 20.24 -9.74 -10.29
N SER A 141 19.94 -8.72 -11.08
CA SER A 141 20.45 -8.56 -12.43
C SER A 141 21.98 -8.46 -12.49
N GLU A 142 22.59 -7.74 -11.53
CA GLU A 142 24.06 -7.65 -11.43
C GLU A 142 24.69 -9.01 -11.10
N MET A 143 24.04 -9.80 -10.25
CA MET A 143 24.51 -11.14 -9.89
C MET A 143 24.39 -12.10 -11.06
N GLU A 144 23.30 -12.06 -11.81
CA GLU A 144 23.09 -12.87 -13.01
C GLU A 144 24.12 -12.56 -14.09
N GLU A 145 24.45 -11.29 -14.29
CA GLU A 145 25.48 -10.86 -15.23
C GLU A 145 26.87 -11.35 -14.80
N LYS A 146 27.22 -11.22 -13.53
CA LYS A 146 28.47 -11.76 -12.99
C LYS A 146 28.58 -13.27 -13.16
N LEU A 147 27.47 -14.00 -12.94
CA LEU A 147 27.45 -15.45 -13.13
C LEU A 147 27.60 -15.86 -14.61
N LYS A 148 26.97 -15.12 -15.54
CA LYS A 148 27.16 -15.33 -16.98
C LYS A 148 28.62 -15.14 -17.37
N ASN A 149 29.23 -14.05 -16.93
CA ASN A 149 30.62 -13.72 -17.24
C ASN A 149 31.63 -14.72 -16.60
N ALA A 150 31.29 -15.27 -15.43
CA ALA A 150 32.12 -16.28 -14.78
C ALA A 150 32.02 -17.68 -15.44
N ARG A 151 30.92 -17.94 -16.16
CA ARG A 151 30.70 -19.22 -16.89
C ARG A 151 31.27 -19.23 -18.30
N THR A 152 31.70 -18.09 -18.82
CA THR A 152 32.47 -18.00 -20.04
C THR A 152 33.95 -17.93 -19.65
N PRO A 153 34.66 -19.08 -19.48
CA PRO A 153 36.12 -19.06 -19.39
C PRO A 153 36.57 -18.52 -20.73
N GLY A 154 37.39 -17.48 -20.73
CA GLY A 154 37.88 -16.92 -21.94
C GLY A 154 38.39 -18.03 -22.84
N GLU A 155 37.85 -18.10 -24.07
CA GLU A 155 38.60 -18.77 -25.14
C GLU A 155 39.92 -18.04 -25.28
N ALA A 156 40.92 -18.67 -24.71
CA ALA A 156 42.27 -18.29 -24.97
C ALA A 156 42.70 -18.89 -26.32
#